data_e9a6d7b86e37103a826e9ad36387795a
#
_entry.id   e9a6d7b86e37103a826e9ad36387795a
#
_cell.length_a   1.000
_cell.length_b   1.000
_cell.length_c   1.000
_cell.angle_alpha   90.00
_cell.angle_beta   90.00
_cell.angle_gamma   90.00
#
_symmetry.space_group_name_H-M   'P 1'
#
loop_
_entity.id
_entity.type
_entity.pdbx_description
1 polymer ?
#
loop_
_entity_poly.entity_id
_entity_poly.type
_entity_poly.pdbx_seq_one_letter_code
_entity_poly.pdbx_strand_id
1 'polypeptide(L)'
;MSDDSTGAGADQPNTRREARDSSASPGGVPLAGEAVPAFDTASVPPRPPLPARESRVPVATLDTGDHSAIRDQWRLARDELGTHVLNARGQFDQANERIKERTGRDLVLAILIGLAFGGALLASLLFIKVLFVPFALAAALLGVYELALALRTAGRRVDVAPQLGAAGLLVLSAFFVDVWLVWVMLFIAVAVVVVWRLVAQMITKDGRTYGDVLTDAVVAGFVQIYVPFLAAVALILLKQEGGQWWVLSFIAIAVVADTGAYAAGL
;
A
#
# COMPACT_ATOMS: atom_id res chain seq x y z
N MET A 1 -27.50 -8.70 82.37
CA MET A 1 -27.34 -7.40 82.94
C MET A 1 -27.12 -6.52 81.73
N SER A 2 -28.23 -6.09 81.05
CA SER A 2 -28.79 -4.74 81.19
C SER A 2 -27.86 -3.73 80.50
N ASP A 3 -28.18 -2.97 79.53
CA ASP A 3 -29.36 -2.26 79.05
C ASP A 3 -28.92 -1.60 77.71
N ASP A 4 -29.69 -1.61 76.71
CA ASP A 4 -30.73 -0.61 76.35
C ASP A 4 -30.22 0.74 75.90
N SER A 5 -30.53 1.12 74.69
CA SER A 5 -31.21 2.34 74.25
C SER A 5 -30.88 2.68 72.80
N THR A 6 -31.88 2.48 71.98
CA THR A 6 -32.77 3.50 71.39
C THR A 6 -32.06 4.73 70.76
N GLY A 7 -32.30 4.95 69.49
CA GLY A 7 -32.20 6.26 68.93
C GLY A 7 -32.28 6.38 67.42
N ALA A 8 -33.50 6.58 66.92
CA ALA A 8 -33.91 7.47 65.81
C ALA A 8 -33.03 7.48 64.54
N GLY A 9 -33.46 7.03 63.38
CA GLY A 9 -34.54 7.67 62.64
C GLY A 9 -34.08 8.92 61.90
N ALA A 10 -33.52 8.76 60.72
CA ALA A 10 -33.44 9.87 59.76
C ALA A 10 -33.63 9.34 58.34
N ASP A 11 -34.72 9.68 57.86
CA ASP A 11 -35.29 9.67 56.54
C ASP A 11 -34.24 10.00 55.48
N GLN A 12 -33.95 9.08 54.55
CA GLN A 12 -33.23 9.42 53.32
C GLN A 12 -34.23 9.33 52.17
N PRO A 13 -34.38 10.45 51.43
CA PRO A 13 -35.29 10.47 50.31
C PRO A 13 -34.76 9.58 49.16
N ASN A 14 -35.67 8.83 48.63
CA ASN A 14 -35.61 7.90 47.55
C ASN A 14 -35.26 8.59 46.21
N THR A 15 -33.97 8.74 45.88
CA THR A 15 -33.48 9.30 44.61
C THR A 15 -33.36 8.26 43.46
N ARG A 16 -34.12 7.16 43.57
CA ARG A 16 -34.07 6.07 42.59
C ARG A 16 -35.15 6.10 41.51
N ARG A 17 -35.93 7.20 41.45
CA ARG A 17 -37.06 7.31 40.51
C ARG A 17 -36.88 8.29 39.35
N GLU A 18 -35.83 9.13 39.37
CA GLU A 18 -35.59 10.12 38.30
C GLU A 18 -34.57 9.69 37.22
N ALA A 19 -33.99 8.51 37.31
CA ALA A 19 -33.02 8.01 36.34
C ALA A 19 -33.64 7.07 35.27
N ARG A 20 -34.96 7.05 35.09
CA ARG A 20 -35.62 6.12 34.16
C ARG A 20 -36.38 6.78 32.99
N ASP A 21 -36.38 8.08 32.88
CA ASP A 21 -37.12 8.81 31.85
C ASP A 21 -36.26 9.55 30.81
N SER A 22 -34.95 9.19 30.68
CA SER A 22 -34.10 9.74 29.61
C SER A 22 -33.58 8.69 28.61
N SER A 23 -34.35 7.61 28.38
CA SER A 23 -34.11 6.74 27.23
C SER A 23 -35.05 7.12 26.07
N ALA A 24 -34.84 8.33 25.58
CA ALA A 24 -35.41 8.74 24.29
C ALA A 24 -34.58 8.19 23.16
N SER A 25 -35.21 7.43 22.30
CA SER A 25 -34.96 7.05 20.89
C SER A 25 -33.63 7.49 20.25
N PRO A 26 -32.91 6.59 19.59
CA PRO A 26 -31.97 7.01 18.57
C PRO A 26 -32.74 7.59 17.40
N GLY A 27 -32.65 8.91 17.30
CA GLY A 27 -33.22 9.71 16.23
C GLY A 27 -32.68 9.28 14.88
N GLY A 28 -33.60 9.27 13.95
CA GLY A 28 -33.42 8.96 12.55
C GLY A 28 -32.31 9.77 11.90
N VAL A 29 -31.67 9.13 10.94
CA VAL A 29 -30.82 9.74 9.93
C VAL A 29 -31.56 10.92 9.29
N PRO A 30 -30.99 12.13 9.29
CA PRO A 30 -31.53 13.20 8.48
C PRO A 30 -31.23 12.89 7.01
N LEU A 31 -32.21 12.39 6.30
CA LEU A 31 -32.30 12.55 4.86
C LEU A 31 -32.66 14.00 4.62
N ALA A 32 -31.81 14.73 3.96
CA ALA A 32 -32.10 15.84 3.06
C ALA A 32 -31.20 17.05 3.27
N GLY A 33 -30.44 17.35 2.24
CA GLY A 33 -30.28 18.74 1.85
C GLY A 33 -29.13 19.51 2.45
N GLU A 34 -27.98 18.92 2.57
CA GLU A 34 -26.79 19.73 2.55
C GLU A 34 -26.51 20.10 1.10
N ALA A 35 -26.89 21.32 0.76
CA ALA A 35 -26.67 21.92 -0.52
C ALA A 35 -25.18 21.84 -0.82
N VAL A 36 -24.82 21.07 -1.83
CA VAL A 36 -23.48 21.09 -2.44
C VAL A 36 -23.21 22.57 -2.77
N PRO A 37 -22.12 23.17 -2.25
CA PRO A 37 -21.77 24.54 -2.59
C PRO A 37 -21.67 24.61 -4.12
N ALA A 38 -22.45 25.51 -4.71
CA ALA A 38 -22.43 25.77 -6.14
C ALA A 38 -20.99 26.05 -6.55
N PHE A 39 -20.47 25.24 -7.45
CA PHE A 39 -19.17 25.45 -8.05
C PHE A 39 -19.22 26.83 -8.73
N ASP A 40 -18.45 27.76 -8.22
CA ASP A 40 -18.33 29.10 -8.77
C ASP A 40 -17.64 29.00 -10.14
N THR A 41 -18.46 28.96 -11.21
CA THR A 41 -17.99 28.89 -12.60
C THR A 41 -17.29 30.18 -13.06
N ALA A 42 -17.21 31.22 -12.19
CA ALA A 42 -16.60 32.49 -12.54
C ALA A 42 -15.06 32.47 -12.45
N SER A 43 -14.44 31.43 -11.93
CA SER A 43 -12.98 31.32 -11.80
C SER A 43 -12.27 30.43 -12.85
N VAL A 44 -13.00 29.95 -13.84
CA VAL A 44 -12.37 29.20 -14.95
C VAL A 44 -11.71 30.20 -15.89
N PRO A 45 -10.37 30.25 -15.99
CA PRO A 45 -9.71 31.12 -16.96
C PRO A 45 -10.18 30.75 -18.37
N PRO A 46 -10.42 31.73 -19.25
CA PRO A 46 -10.88 31.48 -20.60
C PRO A 46 -9.89 30.55 -21.33
N ARG A 47 -10.43 29.49 -21.91
CA ARG A 47 -9.64 28.58 -22.74
C ARG A 47 -8.92 29.37 -23.80
N PRO A 48 -7.61 29.19 -23.99
CA PRO A 48 -6.93 29.80 -25.12
C PRO A 48 -7.64 29.38 -26.41
N PRO A 49 -7.82 30.29 -27.36
CA PRO A 49 -8.44 29.99 -28.64
C PRO A 49 -7.69 28.84 -29.31
N LEU A 50 -8.43 27.84 -29.76
CA LEU A 50 -7.86 26.77 -30.56
C LEU A 50 -7.17 27.40 -31.78
N PRO A 51 -5.92 27.02 -32.12
CA PRO A 51 -5.27 27.48 -33.29
C PRO A 51 -6.16 27.15 -34.50
N ALA A 52 -6.44 28.15 -35.29
CA ALA A 52 -7.22 28.03 -36.52
C ALA A 52 -6.61 26.91 -37.35
N ARG A 53 -7.45 25.96 -37.71
CA ARG A 53 -7.08 24.82 -38.55
C ARG A 53 -6.93 25.32 -39.98
N GLU A 54 -5.85 26.05 -40.24
CA GLU A 54 -5.36 26.35 -41.58
C GLU A 54 -4.22 25.37 -41.89
N SER A 55 -4.58 24.29 -42.53
CA SER A 55 -3.66 23.64 -43.45
C SER A 55 -4.45 22.77 -44.40
N ARG A 56 -4.98 23.45 -45.45
CA ARG A 56 -5.08 22.78 -46.71
C ARG A 56 -3.65 22.45 -47.15
N VAL A 57 -3.27 21.21 -47.00
CA VAL A 57 -2.08 20.66 -47.65
C VAL A 57 -2.35 20.78 -49.13
N PRO A 58 -1.55 21.56 -49.89
CA PRO A 58 -1.66 21.52 -51.34
C PRO A 58 -1.25 20.10 -51.78
N VAL A 59 -2.17 19.40 -52.44
CA VAL A 59 -1.82 18.20 -53.18
C VAL A 59 -0.91 18.65 -54.32
N ALA A 60 0.40 18.58 -54.08
CA ALA A 60 1.37 18.80 -55.11
C ALA A 60 1.29 17.63 -56.09
N THR A 61 0.92 17.93 -57.32
CA THR A 61 1.07 17.01 -58.45
C THR A 61 2.51 16.55 -58.50
N LEU A 62 2.71 15.23 -58.40
CA LEU A 62 4.00 14.57 -58.51
C LEU A 62 4.58 14.79 -59.90
N ASP A 63 5.41 15.80 -60.02
CA ASP A 63 6.32 15.92 -61.18
C ASP A 63 7.58 15.13 -60.86
N THR A 64 7.85 14.13 -61.65
CA THR A 64 8.86 13.08 -61.46
C THR A 64 10.23 13.58 -61.83
N GLY A 65 10.79 14.53 -61.10
CA GLY A 65 12.12 15.05 -61.50
C GLY A 65 12.92 15.77 -60.42
N ASP A 66 12.31 16.18 -59.31
CA ASP A 66 13.01 17.08 -58.40
C ASP A 66 13.32 16.41 -57.04
N HIS A 67 14.49 15.75 -56.98
CA HIS A 67 15.04 15.19 -55.74
C HIS A 67 15.38 16.26 -54.68
N SER A 68 15.33 17.55 -55.04
CA SER A 68 15.55 18.66 -54.12
C SER A 68 14.28 18.96 -53.31
N ALA A 69 13.10 18.91 -53.92
CA ALA A 69 11.83 19.13 -53.26
C ALA A 69 11.53 18.04 -52.21
N ILE A 70 11.90 16.80 -52.50
CA ILE A 70 11.73 15.68 -51.54
C ILE A 70 12.67 15.86 -50.33
N ARG A 71 13.90 16.31 -50.56
CA ARG A 71 14.87 16.59 -49.46
C ARG A 71 14.42 17.76 -48.61
N ASP A 72 13.83 18.76 -49.15
CA ASP A 72 13.35 19.93 -48.40
C ASP A 72 12.08 19.58 -47.60
N GLN A 73 11.19 18.74 -48.12
CA GLN A 73 10.08 18.19 -47.37
C GLN A 73 10.54 17.35 -46.18
N TRP A 74 11.55 16.51 -46.35
CA TRP A 74 12.12 15.75 -45.24
C TRP A 74 12.81 16.60 -44.19
N ARG A 75 13.44 17.71 -44.58
CA ARG A 75 14.02 18.68 -43.63
C ARG A 75 12.93 19.38 -42.83
N LEU A 76 11.88 19.86 -43.48
CA LEU A 76 10.75 20.53 -42.81
C LEU A 76 10.03 19.57 -41.85
N ALA A 77 9.77 18.34 -42.27
CA ALA A 77 9.16 17.35 -41.40
C ALA A 77 10.05 16.97 -40.20
N ARG A 78 11.37 17.00 -40.38
CA ARG A 78 12.33 16.73 -39.28
C ARG A 78 12.41 17.90 -38.31
N ASP A 79 12.36 19.13 -38.78
CA ASP A 79 12.35 20.34 -37.96
C ASP A 79 11.02 20.47 -37.20
N GLU A 80 9.91 20.10 -37.82
CA GLU A 80 8.58 20.07 -37.20
C GLU A 80 8.50 19.00 -36.09
N LEU A 81 9.02 17.79 -36.34
CA LEU A 81 9.16 16.75 -35.31
C LEU A 81 10.10 17.21 -34.18
N GLY A 82 11.20 17.89 -34.50
CA GLY A 82 12.13 18.43 -33.51
C GLY A 82 11.44 19.44 -32.57
N THR A 83 10.64 20.34 -33.14
CA THR A 83 9.90 21.36 -32.36
C THR A 83 8.80 20.73 -31.51
N HIS A 84 8.10 19.71 -32.01
CA HIS A 84 7.10 18.98 -31.23
C HIS A 84 7.72 18.22 -30.05
N VAL A 85 8.88 17.60 -30.26
CA VAL A 85 9.62 16.91 -29.18
C VAL A 85 10.13 17.90 -28.14
N LEU A 86 10.66 19.06 -28.56
CA LEU A 86 11.13 20.10 -27.65
C LEU A 86 9.98 20.72 -26.84
N ASN A 87 8.83 20.95 -27.47
CA ASN A 87 7.65 21.50 -26.82
C ASN A 87 7.05 20.48 -25.83
N ALA A 88 6.99 19.18 -26.21
CA ALA A 88 6.57 18.12 -25.31
C ALA A 88 7.50 18.02 -24.09
N ARG A 89 8.83 18.11 -24.30
CA ARG A 89 9.81 18.11 -23.23
C ARG A 89 9.65 19.31 -22.29
N GLY A 90 9.44 20.50 -22.81
CA GLY A 90 9.18 21.71 -22.02
C GLY A 90 7.88 21.63 -21.19
N GLN A 91 6.83 21.01 -21.74
CA GLN A 91 5.59 20.79 -21.01
C GLN A 91 5.77 19.75 -19.89
N PHE A 92 6.57 18.69 -20.13
CA PHE A 92 6.92 17.71 -19.09
C PHE A 92 7.76 18.35 -17.98
N ASP A 93 8.72 19.19 -18.32
CA ASP A 93 9.56 19.86 -17.33
C ASP A 93 8.74 20.84 -16.48
N GLN A 94 7.83 21.62 -17.08
CA GLN A 94 6.93 22.51 -16.34
C GLN A 94 5.92 21.75 -15.47
N ALA A 95 5.39 20.62 -15.93
CA ALA A 95 4.51 19.78 -15.13
C ALA A 95 5.27 19.17 -13.93
N ASN A 96 6.50 18.74 -14.16
CA ASN A 96 7.37 18.20 -13.14
C ASN A 96 7.77 19.26 -12.09
N GLU A 97 8.05 20.49 -12.50
CA GLU A 97 8.34 21.60 -11.57
C GLU A 97 7.14 21.92 -10.68
N ARG A 98 5.93 21.99 -11.22
CA ARG A 98 4.70 22.21 -10.42
C ARG A 98 4.42 21.10 -9.44
N ILE A 99 4.75 19.84 -9.79
CA ILE A 99 4.60 18.68 -8.91
C ILE A 99 5.71 18.69 -7.85
N LYS A 100 6.94 19.08 -8.23
CA LYS A 100 8.09 19.22 -7.34
C LYS A 100 7.86 20.27 -6.25
N GLU A 101 7.26 21.42 -6.60
CA GLU A 101 6.86 22.45 -5.65
C GLU A 101 5.80 21.97 -4.66
N ARG A 102 4.88 21.09 -5.09
CA ARG A 102 3.81 20.54 -4.23
C ARG A 102 4.23 19.30 -3.43
N THR A 103 5.14 18.48 -3.93
CA THR A 103 5.43 17.15 -3.37
C THR A 103 6.90 16.99 -2.95
N GLY A 104 7.81 17.90 -3.32
CA GLY A 104 9.24 17.83 -2.98
C GLY A 104 10.00 16.67 -3.62
N ARG A 105 9.40 15.94 -4.58
CA ARG A 105 9.98 14.75 -5.22
C ARG A 105 9.95 14.88 -6.74
N ASP A 106 11.03 14.44 -7.38
CA ASP A 106 11.08 14.31 -8.85
C ASP A 106 10.23 13.11 -9.30
N LEU A 107 9.03 13.40 -9.82
CA LEU A 107 8.09 12.40 -10.31
C LEU A 107 8.71 11.52 -11.41
N VAL A 108 9.46 12.14 -12.35
CA VAL A 108 10.13 11.42 -13.44
C VAL A 108 11.16 10.43 -12.89
N LEU A 109 11.96 10.86 -11.91
CA LEU A 109 12.94 9.99 -11.26
C LEU A 109 12.27 8.84 -10.52
N ALA A 110 11.16 9.11 -9.82
CA ALA A 110 10.39 8.07 -9.12
C ALA A 110 9.81 7.04 -10.10
N ILE A 111 9.26 7.48 -11.25
CA ILE A 111 8.75 6.59 -12.29
C ILE A 111 9.90 5.76 -12.90
N LEU A 112 11.04 6.35 -13.20
CA LEU A 112 12.20 5.65 -13.75
C LEU A 112 12.73 4.58 -12.78
N ILE A 113 12.86 4.91 -11.51
CA ILE A 113 13.30 3.96 -10.47
C ILE A 113 12.26 2.84 -10.33
N GLY A 114 10.97 3.18 -10.28
CA GLY A 114 9.90 2.20 -10.19
C GLY A 114 9.87 1.26 -11.40
N LEU A 115 10.05 1.80 -12.61
CA LEU A 115 10.09 1.01 -13.84
C LEU A 115 11.34 0.11 -13.90
N ALA A 116 12.51 0.62 -13.51
CA ALA A 116 13.74 -0.15 -13.47
C ALA A 116 13.65 -1.30 -12.43
N PHE A 117 13.15 -1.00 -11.24
CA PHE A 117 12.97 -2.01 -10.18
C PHE A 117 11.90 -3.02 -10.55
N GLY A 118 10.75 -2.58 -11.04
CA GLY A 118 9.67 -3.44 -11.51
C GLY A 118 10.09 -4.30 -12.70
N GLY A 119 10.84 -3.72 -13.66
CA GLY A 119 11.41 -4.46 -14.79
C GLY A 119 12.41 -5.52 -14.36
N ALA A 120 13.29 -5.21 -13.40
CA ALA A 120 14.24 -6.19 -12.84
C ALA A 120 13.52 -7.34 -12.11
N LEU A 121 12.47 -7.01 -11.34
CA LEU A 121 11.63 -7.99 -10.68
C LEU A 121 10.93 -8.91 -11.69
N LEU A 122 10.30 -8.35 -12.72
CA LEU A 122 9.64 -9.12 -13.77
C LEU A 122 10.63 -9.98 -14.56
N ALA A 123 11.79 -9.44 -14.91
CA ALA A 123 12.84 -10.18 -15.58
C ALA A 123 13.34 -11.36 -14.72
N SER A 124 13.56 -11.15 -13.42
CA SER A 124 13.94 -12.21 -12.49
C SER A 124 12.89 -13.31 -12.40
N LEU A 125 11.61 -12.93 -12.33
CA LEU A 125 10.48 -13.86 -12.24
C LEU A 125 10.36 -14.74 -13.50
N LEU A 126 10.52 -14.15 -14.69
CA LEU A 126 10.28 -14.83 -15.96
C LEU A 126 11.47 -15.67 -16.42
N PHE A 127 12.71 -15.19 -16.20
CA PHE A 127 13.90 -15.81 -16.76
C PHE A 127 14.65 -16.69 -15.74
N ILE A 128 14.77 -16.24 -14.49
CA ILE A 128 15.58 -16.91 -13.47
C ILE A 128 14.85 -16.91 -12.13
N LYS A 129 14.05 -17.96 -11.87
CA LYS A 129 13.23 -18.10 -10.65
C LYS A 129 14.02 -17.89 -9.35
N VAL A 130 15.27 -18.34 -9.28
CA VAL A 130 16.14 -18.16 -8.10
C VAL A 130 16.42 -16.69 -7.81
N LEU A 131 16.54 -15.86 -8.85
CA LEU A 131 16.81 -14.45 -8.72
C LEU A 131 15.61 -13.66 -8.17
N PHE A 132 14.41 -14.23 -8.22
CA PHE A 132 13.21 -13.67 -7.60
C PHE A 132 13.19 -13.83 -6.07
N VAL A 133 13.87 -14.85 -5.53
CA VAL A 133 13.89 -15.14 -4.08
C VAL A 133 14.40 -13.95 -3.24
N PRO A 134 15.51 -13.26 -3.59
CA PRO A 134 15.92 -12.04 -2.87
C PRO A 134 14.87 -10.94 -2.86
N PHE A 135 14.12 -10.75 -3.95
CA PHE A 135 13.03 -9.77 -4.00
C PHE A 135 11.89 -10.15 -3.06
N ALA A 136 11.46 -11.40 -3.10
CA ALA A 136 10.42 -11.91 -2.20
C ALA A 136 10.86 -11.82 -0.73
N LEU A 137 12.10 -12.17 -0.44
CA LEU A 137 12.68 -12.06 0.90
C LEU A 137 12.70 -10.61 1.37
N ALA A 138 13.22 -9.69 0.55
CA ALA A 138 13.28 -8.27 0.89
C ALA A 138 11.88 -7.69 1.14
N ALA A 139 10.91 -8.01 0.29
CA ALA A 139 9.52 -7.58 0.46
C ALA A 139 8.90 -8.14 1.75
N ALA A 140 9.13 -9.42 2.05
CA ALA A 140 8.62 -10.04 3.28
C ALA A 140 9.24 -9.43 4.54
N LEU A 141 10.56 -9.23 4.55
CA LEU A 141 11.24 -8.63 5.70
C LEU A 141 10.81 -7.17 5.92
N LEU A 142 10.68 -6.39 4.84
CA LEU A 142 10.19 -5.02 4.92
C LEU A 142 8.75 -4.98 5.42
N GLY A 143 7.87 -5.83 4.88
CA GLY A 143 6.47 -5.92 5.32
C GLY A 143 6.34 -6.35 6.79
N VAL A 144 7.16 -7.28 7.27
CA VAL A 144 7.22 -7.64 8.70
C VAL A 144 7.69 -6.47 9.55
N TYR A 145 8.70 -5.74 9.09
CA TYR A 145 9.22 -4.57 9.81
C TYR A 145 8.16 -3.47 9.93
N GLU A 146 7.51 -3.12 8.83
CA GLU A 146 6.46 -2.09 8.80
C GLU A 146 5.25 -2.49 9.64
N LEU A 147 4.80 -3.75 9.51
CA LEU A 147 3.67 -4.27 10.31
C LEU A 147 4.02 -4.27 11.80
N ALA A 148 5.21 -4.71 12.18
CA ALA A 148 5.66 -4.69 13.57
C ALA A 148 5.72 -3.25 14.12
N LEU A 149 6.17 -2.28 13.32
CA LEU A 149 6.18 -0.88 13.70
C LEU A 149 4.75 -0.32 13.86
N ALA A 150 3.85 -0.61 12.94
CA ALA A 150 2.45 -0.22 13.03
C ALA A 150 1.76 -0.81 14.28
N LEU A 151 2.03 -2.07 14.59
CA LEU A 151 1.51 -2.71 15.80
C LEU A 151 2.07 -2.09 17.09
N ARG A 152 3.33 -1.67 17.08
CA ARG A 152 3.93 -0.94 18.21
C ARG A 152 3.25 0.42 18.43
N THR A 153 2.98 1.16 17.37
CA THR A 153 2.26 2.44 17.48
C THR A 153 0.83 2.25 17.98
N ALA A 154 0.22 1.09 17.70
CA ALA A 154 -1.07 0.67 18.25
C ALA A 154 -0.99 0.14 19.70
N GLY A 155 0.14 0.30 20.39
CA GLY A 155 0.32 -0.08 21.78
C GLY A 155 0.64 -1.57 22.00
N ARG A 156 0.87 -2.36 20.94
CA ARG A 156 1.26 -3.76 21.04
C ARG A 156 2.78 -3.91 21.15
N ARG A 157 3.24 -4.90 21.87
CA ARG A 157 4.67 -5.21 21.94
C ARG A 157 5.02 -6.33 20.97
N VAL A 158 5.70 -5.96 19.90
CA VAL A 158 6.23 -6.89 18.89
C VAL A 158 7.75 -6.70 18.82
N ASP A 159 8.49 -7.76 19.09
CA ASP A 159 9.96 -7.73 19.04
C ASP A 159 10.42 -7.97 17.60
N VAL A 160 10.99 -6.94 16.97
CA VAL A 160 11.31 -6.95 15.52
C VAL A 160 12.40 -7.98 15.18
N ALA A 161 13.44 -8.12 15.99
CA ALA A 161 14.56 -8.99 15.68
C ALA A 161 14.18 -10.46 15.52
N PRO A 162 13.47 -11.11 16.48
CA PRO A 162 13.00 -12.49 16.31
C PRO A 162 11.99 -12.63 15.18
N GLN A 163 11.16 -11.61 14.95
CA GLN A 163 10.20 -11.60 13.83
C GLN A 163 10.93 -11.67 12.47
N LEU A 164 11.94 -10.83 12.26
CA LEU A 164 12.72 -10.82 11.01
C LEU A 164 13.51 -12.12 10.83
N GLY A 165 14.12 -12.64 11.91
CA GLY A 165 14.87 -13.91 11.85
C GLY A 165 13.96 -15.08 11.45
N ALA A 166 12.81 -15.23 12.12
CA ALA A 166 11.85 -16.28 11.82
C ALA A 166 11.25 -16.13 10.40
N ALA A 167 10.91 -14.90 10.00
CA ALA A 167 10.42 -14.59 8.67
C ALA A 167 11.43 -14.95 7.58
N GLY A 168 12.69 -14.57 7.75
CA GLY A 168 13.75 -14.88 6.79
C GLY A 168 13.96 -16.38 6.60
N LEU A 169 14.00 -17.13 7.70
CA LEU A 169 14.10 -18.59 7.66
C LEU A 169 12.91 -19.24 6.97
N LEU A 170 11.69 -18.80 7.27
CA LEU A 170 10.47 -19.33 6.67
C LEU A 170 10.43 -19.07 5.16
N VAL A 171 10.71 -17.84 4.73
CA VAL A 171 10.69 -17.46 3.31
C VAL A 171 11.78 -18.20 2.51
N LEU A 172 13.00 -18.28 3.05
CA LEU A 172 14.08 -19.02 2.40
C LEU A 172 13.77 -20.52 2.31
N SER A 173 13.23 -21.11 3.38
CA SER A 173 12.86 -22.53 3.37
C SER A 173 11.84 -22.84 2.27
N ALA A 174 10.91 -21.94 1.98
CA ALA A 174 9.87 -22.13 0.97
C ALA A 174 10.42 -22.44 -0.43
N PHE A 175 11.58 -21.89 -0.78
CA PHE A 175 12.20 -22.16 -2.08
C PHE A 175 13.13 -23.38 -2.07
N PHE A 176 13.86 -23.62 -0.98
CA PHE A 176 14.94 -24.61 -0.95
C PHE A 176 14.56 -25.97 -0.38
N VAL A 177 13.44 -26.07 0.36
CA VAL A 177 13.02 -27.34 0.96
C VAL A 177 11.67 -27.82 0.40
N ASP A 178 11.26 -29.01 0.81
CA ASP A 178 9.97 -29.61 0.41
C ASP A 178 8.79 -28.92 1.11
N VAL A 179 7.65 -28.88 0.43
CA VAL A 179 6.44 -28.16 0.87
C VAL A 179 6.00 -28.58 2.27
N TRP A 180 6.09 -29.86 2.63
CA TRP A 180 5.70 -30.32 3.96
C TRP A 180 6.60 -29.75 5.07
N LEU A 181 7.91 -29.59 4.77
CA LEU A 181 8.86 -28.96 5.70
C LEU A 181 8.56 -27.47 5.90
N VAL A 182 8.04 -26.78 4.89
CA VAL A 182 7.63 -25.37 5.04
C VAL A 182 6.51 -25.23 6.06
N TRP A 183 5.58 -26.17 6.12
CA TRP A 183 4.57 -26.20 7.20
C TRP A 183 5.21 -26.35 8.58
N VAL A 184 6.19 -27.27 8.70
CA VAL A 184 6.95 -27.42 9.94
C VAL A 184 7.67 -26.12 10.30
N MET A 185 8.33 -25.49 9.32
CA MET A 185 9.02 -24.21 9.53
C MET A 185 8.06 -23.08 9.95
N LEU A 186 6.83 -23.05 9.42
CA LEU A 186 5.80 -22.12 9.86
C LEU A 186 5.47 -22.30 11.34
N PHE A 187 5.21 -23.54 11.78
CA PHE A 187 4.92 -23.81 13.20
C PHE A 187 6.11 -23.45 14.09
N ILE A 188 7.32 -23.75 13.66
CA ILE A 188 8.55 -23.37 14.36
C ILE A 188 8.68 -21.85 14.44
N ALA A 189 8.48 -21.14 13.34
CA ALA A 189 8.55 -19.69 13.28
C ALA A 189 7.55 -19.04 14.24
N VAL A 190 6.30 -19.48 14.21
CA VAL A 190 5.25 -19.00 15.12
C VAL A 190 5.61 -19.35 16.57
N ALA A 191 6.04 -20.58 16.85
CA ALA A 191 6.42 -20.98 18.20
C ALA A 191 7.60 -20.15 18.74
N VAL A 192 8.62 -19.92 17.93
CA VAL A 192 9.80 -19.12 18.31
C VAL A 192 9.40 -17.70 18.69
N VAL A 193 8.59 -17.01 17.87
CA VAL A 193 8.21 -15.62 18.15
C VAL A 193 7.28 -15.52 19.36
N VAL A 194 6.37 -16.49 19.55
CA VAL A 194 5.48 -16.55 20.71
C VAL A 194 6.26 -16.83 21.99
N VAL A 195 7.13 -17.85 22.00
CA VAL A 195 7.98 -18.18 23.15
C VAL A 195 8.93 -17.02 23.48
N TRP A 196 9.54 -16.42 22.46
CA TRP A 196 10.36 -15.23 22.65
C TRP A 196 9.60 -14.12 23.36
N ARG A 197 8.37 -13.83 22.90
CA ARG A 197 7.54 -12.78 23.51
C ARG A 197 7.21 -13.09 24.97
N LEU A 198 6.90 -14.34 25.29
CA LEU A 198 6.61 -14.77 26.67
C LEU A 198 7.87 -14.64 27.56
N VAL A 199 9.01 -15.10 27.06
CA VAL A 199 10.30 -14.98 27.79
C VAL A 199 10.70 -13.52 27.99
N ALA A 200 10.59 -12.70 26.94
CA ALA A 200 10.86 -11.26 27.02
C ALA A 200 10.01 -10.57 28.09
N GLN A 201 8.74 -10.98 28.22
CA GLN A 201 7.83 -10.47 29.26
C GLN A 201 8.29 -10.83 30.67
N MET A 202 8.81 -12.05 30.89
CA MET A 202 9.32 -12.46 32.19
C MET A 202 10.52 -11.63 32.65
N ILE A 203 11.31 -11.15 31.68
CA ILE A 203 12.53 -10.35 31.94
C ILE A 203 12.18 -8.87 32.19
N THR A 204 11.26 -8.30 31.43
CA THR A 204 11.04 -6.83 31.37
C THR A 204 10.15 -6.27 32.49
N LYS A 205 9.36 -7.08 33.20
CA LYS A 205 8.48 -6.67 34.34
C LYS A 205 7.76 -5.34 34.11
N ASP A 206 7.13 -5.15 32.97
CA ASP A 206 6.58 -3.86 32.53
C ASP A 206 5.15 -3.58 33.02
N GLY A 207 4.67 -4.34 34.00
CA GLY A 207 3.34 -4.15 34.62
C GLY A 207 2.15 -4.48 33.72
N ARG A 208 2.36 -5.17 32.58
CA ARG A 208 1.28 -5.61 31.68
C ARG A 208 0.43 -6.69 32.34
N THR A 209 -0.88 -6.65 32.04
CA THR A 209 -1.79 -7.70 32.46
C THR A 209 -1.57 -9.00 31.68
N TYR A 210 -2.01 -10.12 32.21
CA TYR A 210 -1.97 -11.41 31.49
C TYR A 210 -2.70 -11.35 30.14
N GLY A 211 -3.80 -10.60 30.08
CA GLY A 211 -4.54 -10.41 28.83
C GLY A 211 -3.75 -9.64 27.76
N ASP A 212 -2.99 -8.64 28.16
CA ASP A 212 -2.12 -7.89 27.22
C ASP A 212 -1.00 -8.77 26.68
N VAL A 213 -0.37 -9.58 27.56
CA VAL A 213 0.71 -10.50 27.17
C VAL A 213 0.20 -11.56 26.20
N LEU A 214 -0.96 -12.15 26.48
CA LEU A 214 -1.57 -13.12 25.58
C LEU A 214 -1.90 -12.49 24.21
N THR A 215 -2.46 -11.30 24.22
CA THR A 215 -2.75 -10.58 22.97
C THR A 215 -1.48 -10.26 22.20
N ASP A 216 -0.40 -9.80 22.85
CA ASP A 216 0.88 -9.56 22.21
C ASP A 216 1.48 -10.84 21.62
N ALA A 217 1.34 -11.99 22.29
CA ALA A 217 1.79 -13.29 21.80
C ALA A 217 0.99 -13.74 20.56
N VAL A 218 -0.33 -13.59 20.60
CA VAL A 218 -1.20 -13.87 19.43
C VAL A 218 -0.85 -12.97 18.25
N VAL A 219 -0.65 -11.69 18.51
CA VAL A 219 -0.24 -10.71 17.47
C VAL A 219 1.13 -11.06 16.90
N ALA A 220 2.09 -11.48 17.74
CA ALA A 220 3.40 -11.92 17.26
C ALA A 220 3.31 -13.12 16.31
N GLY A 221 2.49 -14.11 16.65
CA GLY A 221 2.18 -15.26 15.79
C GLY A 221 1.47 -14.86 14.50
N PHE A 222 0.50 -13.95 14.59
CA PHE A 222 -0.23 -13.42 13.45
C PHE A 222 0.69 -12.78 12.41
N VAL A 223 1.69 -12.00 12.83
CA VAL A 223 2.68 -11.38 11.92
C VAL A 223 3.36 -12.43 11.04
N GLN A 224 3.72 -13.60 11.61
CA GLN A 224 4.39 -14.68 10.85
C GLN A 224 3.45 -15.33 9.82
N ILE A 225 2.18 -15.47 10.17
CA ILE A 225 1.18 -16.05 9.25
C ILE A 225 0.78 -15.06 8.16
N TYR A 226 0.68 -13.78 8.49
CA TYR A 226 0.15 -12.77 7.56
C TYR A 226 1.16 -12.37 6.49
N VAL A 227 2.41 -12.16 6.81
CA VAL A 227 3.40 -11.66 5.84
C VAL A 227 4.35 -12.77 5.36
N PRO A 228 5.18 -13.40 6.20
CA PRO A 228 6.17 -14.36 5.71
C PRO A 228 5.57 -15.63 5.14
N PHE A 229 4.49 -16.13 5.73
CA PHE A 229 3.84 -17.32 5.20
C PHE A 229 3.19 -17.07 3.84
N LEU A 230 2.54 -15.93 3.61
CA LEU A 230 2.00 -15.58 2.28
C LEU A 230 3.12 -15.42 1.24
N ALA A 231 4.24 -14.82 1.63
CA ALA A 231 5.42 -14.76 0.76
C ALA A 231 6.00 -16.16 0.47
N ALA A 232 6.02 -17.04 1.48
CA ALA A 232 6.44 -18.43 1.32
C ALA A 232 5.52 -19.19 0.35
N VAL A 233 4.21 -19.00 0.44
CA VAL A 233 3.23 -19.59 -0.51
C VAL A 233 3.51 -19.13 -1.94
N ALA A 234 3.82 -17.85 -2.16
CA ALA A 234 4.18 -17.36 -3.48
C ALA A 234 5.45 -18.02 -4.02
N LEU A 235 6.45 -18.28 -3.19
CA LEU A 235 7.67 -19.00 -3.59
C LEU A 235 7.42 -20.49 -3.83
N ILE A 236 6.56 -21.14 -3.04
CA ILE A 236 6.12 -22.52 -3.30
C ILE A 236 5.42 -22.61 -4.66
N LEU A 237 4.54 -21.66 -4.95
CA LEU A 237 3.85 -21.58 -6.24
C LEU A 237 4.85 -21.37 -7.38
N LEU A 238 5.86 -20.53 -7.20
CA LEU A 238 6.91 -20.26 -8.18
C LEU A 238 7.72 -21.52 -8.55
N LYS A 239 7.92 -22.42 -7.59
CA LYS A 239 8.65 -23.71 -7.83
C LYS A 239 7.91 -24.62 -8.79
N GLN A 240 6.59 -24.53 -8.88
CA GLN A 240 5.77 -25.39 -9.73
C GLN A 240 6.10 -25.16 -11.20
N GLU A 241 5.76 -26.15 -12.03
CA GLU A 241 5.84 -26.03 -13.48
C GLU A 241 4.88 -24.91 -13.94
N GLY A 242 5.39 -23.96 -14.72
CA GLY A 242 4.63 -22.76 -15.08
C GLY A 242 4.33 -21.78 -13.91
N GLY A 243 4.91 -21.99 -12.72
CA GLY A 243 4.65 -21.21 -11.51
C GLY A 243 4.89 -19.71 -11.67
N GLN A 244 5.81 -19.30 -12.57
CA GLN A 244 6.05 -17.89 -12.87
C GLN A 244 4.80 -17.19 -13.39
N TRP A 245 3.95 -17.87 -14.14
CA TRP A 245 2.71 -17.28 -14.67
C TRP A 245 1.66 -17.08 -13.58
N TRP A 246 1.59 -17.99 -12.62
CA TRP A 246 0.70 -17.84 -11.46
C TRP A 246 1.12 -16.68 -10.57
N VAL A 247 2.41 -16.57 -10.26
CA VAL A 247 2.93 -15.46 -9.46
C VAL A 247 2.76 -14.13 -10.21
N LEU A 248 3.02 -14.11 -11.52
CA LEU A 248 2.80 -12.93 -12.35
C LEU A 248 1.32 -12.49 -12.34
N SER A 249 0.40 -13.44 -12.48
CA SER A 249 -1.04 -13.16 -12.45
C SER A 249 -1.45 -12.58 -11.10
N PHE A 250 -0.94 -13.12 -10.00
CA PHE A 250 -1.20 -12.60 -8.66
C PHE A 250 -0.70 -11.15 -8.51
N ILE A 251 0.54 -10.88 -8.93
CA ILE A 251 1.11 -9.53 -8.90
C ILE A 251 0.28 -8.58 -9.77
N ALA A 252 -0.08 -9.01 -10.99
CA ALA A 252 -0.88 -8.20 -11.90
C ALA A 252 -2.25 -7.84 -11.31
N ILE A 253 -2.94 -8.80 -10.71
CA ILE A 253 -4.23 -8.57 -10.05
C ILE A 253 -4.07 -7.59 -8.88
N ALA A 254 -3.04 -7.74 -8.05
CA ALA A 254 -2.77 -6.85 -6.94
C ALA A 254 -2.51 -5.41 -7.42
N VAL A 255 -1.67 -5.23 -8.44
CA VAL A 255 -1.36 -3.91 -9.02
C VAL A 255 -2.61 -3.28 -9.65
N VAL A 256 -3.40 -4.05 -10.39
CA VAL A 256 -4.64 -3.54 -11.01
C VAL A 256 -5.67 -3.15 -9.94
N ALA A 257 -5.81 -3.94 -8.88
CA ALA A 257 -6.71 -3.64 -7.78
C ALA A 257 -6.31 -2.35 -7.05
N ASP A 258 -5.01 -2.19 -6.75
CA ASP A 258 -4.47 -1.01 -6.06
C ASP A 258 -4.61 0.26 -6.95
N THR A 259 -4.21 0.15 -8.21
CA THR A 259 -4.36 1.25 -9.18
C THR A 259 -5.83 1.61 -9.41
N GLY A 260 -6.71 0.61 -9.50
CA GLY A 260 -8.15 0.81 -9.67
C GLY A 260 -8.78 1.48 -8.45
N ALA A 261 -8.40 1.07 -7.24
CA ALA A 261 -8.85 1.70 -6.00
C ALA A 261 -8.40 3.18 -5.93
N TYR A 262 -7.15 3.45 -6.29
CA TYR A 262 -6.64 4.82 -6.37
C TYR A 262 -7.41 5.67 -7.38
N ALA A 263 -7.66 5.14 -8.58
CA ALA A 263 -8.40 5.84 -9.62
C ALA A 263 -9.88 6.09 -9.26
N ALA A 264 -10.50 5.16 -8.52
CA ALA A 264 -11.88 5.30 -8.07
C ALA A 264 -12.03 6.22 -6.83
N GLY A 265 -10.96 6.45 -6.08
CA GLY A 265 -10.92 7.34 -4.92
C GLY A 265 -10.58 8.78 -5.25
N LEU A 266 -10.22 9.06 -6.50
CA LEU A 266 -10.01 10.40 -7.05
C LEU A 266 -11.32 11.00 -7.54
#